data_3559d5d2f75d32240f44b79c56bd0402
#
_entry.id   3559d5d2f75d32240f44b79c56bd0402
#
_cell.length_a   1.000
_cell.length_b   1.000
_cell.length_c   1.000
_cell.angle_alpha   90.00
_cell.angle_beta   90.00
_cell.angle_gamma   90.00
#
_symmetry.space_group_name_H-M   'P 1'
#
loop_
_entity.id
_entity.type
_entity.pdbx_description
1 polymer ?
#
loop_
_entity_poly.entity_id
_entity_poly.type
_entity_poly.pdbx_seq_one_letter_code
_entity_poly.pdbx_strand_id
1 'polypeptide(L)'
;AILKAKDSDTTVTGRSIGGPVRVLKNKMARQYLALEKKGASLEELERHTLGGLRRAVFDGDMENGSVMAGQVAGMLHEIRPVREIFEELYSQSRAVLEATNREWQ
;
A
#
# COMPACT_ATOMS: atom_id res chain seq x y z
N ALA A 1 -6.44 -0.88 -9.66
CA ALA A 1 -5.22 -1.61 -9.27
C ALA A 1 -5.45 -2.44 -8.01
N ILE A 2 -5.89 -1.85 -6.91
CA ILE A 2 -6.05 -2.54 -5.60
C ILE A 2 -6.96 -3.76 -5.69
N LEU A 3 -8.11 -3.67 -6.37
CA LEU A 3 -9.07 -4.78 -6.48
C LEU A 3 -8.51 -6.02 -7.19
N LYS A 4 -7.46 -5.86 -8.00
CA LYS A 4 -6.78 -6.95 -8.71
C LYS A 4 -5.54 -7.44 -7.99
N ALA A 5 -5.09 -6.73 -6.95
CA ALA A 5 -3.88 -7.05 -6.23
C ALA A 5 -4.07 -8.28 -5.34
N LYS A 6 -3.01 -9.07 -5.27
CA LYS A 6 -2.84 -10.13 -4.26
C LYS A 6 -1.96 -9.60 -3.13
N ASP A 7 -1.92 -10.30 -2.02
CA ASP A 7 -1.04 -9.98 -0.89
C ASP A 7 0.45 -9.96 -1.29
N SER A 8 0.83 -10.77 -2.28
CA SER A 8 2.18 -10.84 -2.84
C SER A 8 2.52 -9.73 -3.84
N ASP A 9 1.55 -8.90 -4.23
CA ASP A 9 1.74 -7.83 -5.22
C ASP A 9 2.26 -6.52 -4.62
N THR A 10 2.69 -6.54 -3.38
CA THR A 10 3.33 -5.40 -2.71
C THR A 10 4.81 -5.64 -2.50
N THR A 11 5.56 -4.56 -2.36
CA THR A 11 6.98 -4.56 -2.02
C THR A 11 7.30 -3.38 -1.11
N VAL A 12 8.45 -3.43 -0.44
CA VAL A 12 8.91 -2.35 0.42
C VAL A 12 10.06 -1.62 -0.26
N THR A 13 9.92 -0.31 -0.40
CA THR A 13 10.95 0.63 -0.89
C THR A 13 11.49 1.46 0.27
N GLY A 14 12.64 2.12 0.09
CA GLY A 14 13.17 3.09 1.06
C GLY A 14 13.91 2.48 2.25
N ARG A 15 14.24 1.19 2.22
CA ARG A 15 14.99 0.56 3.31
C ARG A 15 16.40 1.11 3.45
N SER A 16 17.05 1.42 2.32
CA SER A 16 18.43 1.95 2.29
C SER A 16 18.57 3.31 2.95
N ILE A 17 17.50 4.09 2.98
CA ILE A 17 17.47 5.43 3.57
C ILE A 17 16.77 5.50 4.92
N GLY A 18 16.39 4.36 5.49
CA GLY A 18 15.70 4.31 6.78
C GLY A 18 14.23 4.76 6.75
N GLY A 19 13.64 4.90 5.55
CA GLY A 19 12.26 5.31 5.35
C GLY A 19 11.43 4.25 4.60
N PRO A 20 11.21 3.05 5.19
CA PRO A 20 10.52 1.98 4.49
C PRO A 20 9.05 2.30 4.24
N VAL A 21 8.60 2.11 3.00
CA VAL A 21 7.20 2.28 2.57
C VAL A 21 6.78 1.06 1.78
N ARG A 22 5.60 0.53 2.06
CA ARG A 22 5.02 -0.55 1.27
C ARG A 22 4.15 0.01 0.15
N VAL A 23 4.36 -0.48 -1.05
CA VAL A 23 3.69 -0.03 -2.27
C VAL A 23 3.31 -1.23 -3.13
N LEU A 24 2.32 -1.04 -4.03
CA LEU A 24 2.06 -2.02 -5.09
C LEU A 24 3.27 -2.10 -6.03
N LYS A 25 3.59 -3.32 -6.47
CA LYS A 25 4.62 -3.56 -7.47
C LYS A 25 4.18 -2.96 -8.80
N ASN A 26 4.94 -2.02 -9.30
CA ASN A 26 4.73 -1.37 -10.58
C ASN A 26 6.09 -0.95 -11.19
N LYS A 27 6.07 -0.26 -12.31
CA LYS A 27 7.29 0.23 -12.96
C LYS A 27 8.10 1.14 -12.04
N MET A 28 7.44 2.09 -11.39
CA MET A 28 8.08 3.04 -10.49
C MET A 28 8.76 2.33 -9.31
N ALA A 29 8.10 1.40 -8.66
CA ALA A 29 8.67 0.63 -7.54
C ALA A 29 9.89 -0.20 -7.98
N ARG A 30 9.82 -0.84 -9.16
CA ARG A 30 10.96 -1.60 -9.70
C ARG A 30 12.17 -0.71 -9.97
N GLN A 31 11.95 0.45 -10.55
CA GLN A 31 13.01 1.42 -10.81
C GLN A 31 13.63 1.94 -9.51
N TYR A 32 12.81 2.24 -8.52
CA TYR A 32 13.27 2.67 -7.20
C TYR A 32 14.16 1.61 -6.55
N LEU A 33 13.71 0.36 -6.50
CA LEU A 33 14.49 -0.76 -5.93
C LEU A 33 15.80 -0.99 -6.69
N ALA A 34 15.82 -0.79 -8.00
CA ALA A 34 17.03 -0.88 -8.80
C ALA A 34 18.04 0.23 -8.42
N LEU A 35 17.56 1.45 -8.17
CA LEU A 35 18.38 2.56 -7.68
C LEU A 35 18.94 2.29 -6.28
N GLU A 36 18.09 1.79 -5.35
CA GLU A 36 18.56 1.39 -4.01
C GLU A 36 19.66 0.34 -4.08
N LYS A 37 19.50 -0.68 -4.94
CA LYS A 37 20.49 -1.74 -5.13
C LYS A 37 21.83 -1.23 -5.67
N LYS A 38 21.81 -0.15 -6.44
CA LYS A 38 23.01 0.52 -6.95
C LYS A 38 23.66 1.47 -5.93
N GLY A 39 23.05 1.65 -4.77
CA GLY A 39 23.55 2.57 -3.74
C GLY A 39 23.24 4.04 -4.02
N ALA A 40 22.14 4.33 -4.71
CA ALA A 40 21.69 5.69 -4.97
C ALA A 40 21.54 6.51 -3.67
N SER A 41 21.87 7.79 -3.74
CA SER A 41 21.74 8.71 -2.61
C SER A 41 20.26 8.99 -2.27
N LEU A 42 20.01 9.51 -1.08
CA LEU A 42 18.68 9.98 -0.66
C LEU A 42 18.11 10.98 -1.69
N GLU A 43 18.92 11.95 -2.12
CA GLU A 43 18.51 12.96 -3.08
C GLU A 43 18.09 12.37 -4.43
N GLU A 44 18.81 11.38 -4.93
CA GLU A 44 18.46 10.68 -6.18
C GLU A 44 17.14 9.92 -6.05
N LEU A 45 16.95 9.24 -4.92
CA LEU A 45 15.72 8.49 -4.64
C LEU A 45 14.52 9.41 -4.48
N GLU A 46 14.68 10.53 -3.75
CA GLU A 46 13.61 11.54 -3.60
C GLU A 46 13.25 12.17 -4.95
N ARG A 47 14.21 12.48 -5.78
CA ARG A 47 13.98 13.02 -7.12
C ARG A 47 13.18 12.05 -7.98
N HIS A 48 13.45 10.75 -7.87
CA HIS A 48 12.72 9.72 -8.60
C HIS A 48 11.25 9.61 -8.14
N THR A 49 10.99 9.78 -6.84
CA THR A 49 9.63 9.67 -6.26
C THR A 49 8.83 10.97 -6.27
N LEU A 50 9.46 12.09 -6.57
CA LEU A 50 8.82 13.41 -6.54
C LEU A 50 7.51 13.42 -7.36
N GLY A 51 6.41 13.78 -6.71
CA GLY A 51 5.09 13.80 -7.32
C GLY A 51 4.47 12.41 -7.56
N GLY A 52 5.12 11.33 -7.13
CA GLY A 52 4.66 9.96 -7.36
C GLY A 52 3.27 9.67 -6.76
N LEU A 53 3.03 10.12 -5.54
CA LEU A 53 1.72 9.95 -4.89
C LEU A 53 0.61 10.69 -5.66
N ARG A 54 0.89 11.93 -6.08
CA ARG A 54 -0.05 12.71 -6.89
C ARG A 54 -0.39 11.99 -8.20
N ARG A 55 0.62 11.49 -8.92
CA ARG A 55 0.40 10.73 -10.16
C ARG A 55 -0.52 9.54 -9.94
N ALA A 56 -0.35 8.82 -8.84
CA ALA A 56 -1.21 7.67 -8.54
C ALA A 56 -2.65 8.10 -8.18
N VAL A 57 -2.80 9.06 -7.26
CA VAL A 57 -4.10 9.40 -6.66
C VAL A 57 -4.93 10.32 -7.55
N PHE A 58 -4.32 11.34 -8.16
CA PHE A 58 -5.04 12.32 -8.98
C PHE A 58 -5.06 11.96 -10.46
N ASP A 59 -3.92 11.54 -11.00
CA ASP A 59 -3.80 11.25 -12.43
C ASP A 59 -4.17 9.81 -12.77
N GLY A 60 -4.29 8.93 -11.77
CA GLY A 60 -4.61 7.52 -11.96
C GLY A 60 -3.47 6.72 -12.63
N ASP A 61 -2.25 7.24 -12.63
CA ASP A 61 -1.09 6.57 -13.23
C ASP A 61 -0.55 5.48 -12.30
N MET A 62 -1.05 4.27 -12.48
CA MET A 62 -0.69 3.11 -11.67
C MET A 62 0.70 2.53 -12.01
N GLU A 63 1.32 2.92 -13.10
CA GLU A 63 2.64 2.44 -13.52
C GLU A 63 3.78 3.35 -13.03
N ASN A 64 3.61 4.67 -13.13
CA ASN A 64 4.64 5.66 -12.78
C ASN A 64 4.36 6.36 -11.44
N GLY A 65 3.23 6.09 -10.83
CA GLY A 65 2.85 6.63 -9.53
C GLY A 65 3.30 5.76 -8.35
N SER A 66 3.40 6.36 -7.17
CA SER A 66 3.60 5.65 -5.91
C SER A 66 2.24 5.20 -5.37
N VAL A 67 1.93 3.92 -5.50
CA VAL A 67 0.68 3.35 -5.01
C VAL A 67 0.92 2.72 -3.64
N MET A 68 0.77 3.51 -2.60
CA MET A 68 0.95 3.04 -1.22
C MET A 68 -0.20 2.12 -0.83
N ALA A 69 0.13 0.89 -0.46
CA ALA A 69 -0.84 -0.10 -0.02
C ALA A 69 -0.18 -1.18 0.82
N GLY A 70 -0.85 -1.62 1.87
CA GLY A 70 -0.44 -2.78 2.65
C GLY A 70 -0.80 -4.09 1.96
N GLN A 71 -0.32 -5.20 2.50
CA GLN A 71 -0.65 -6.55 2.00
C GLN A 71 -2.15 -6.86 2.07
N VAL A 72 -2.89 -6.20 2.96
CA VAL A 72 -4.35 -6.28 3.06
C VAL A 72 -5.07 -5.90 1.76
N ALA A 73 -4.39 -5.21 0.82
CA ALA A 73 -4.93 -4.95 -0.51
C ALA A 73 -5.43 -6.23 -1.20
N GLY A 74 -4.79 -7.38 -0.95
CA GLY A 74 -5.23 -8.69 -1.45
C GLY A 74 -6.59 -9.17 -0.92
N MET A 75 -7.11 -8.53 0.12
CA MET A 75 -8.41 -8.85 0.73
C MET A 75 -9.54 -7.92 0.27
N LEU A 76 -9.22 -6.89 -0.54
CA LEU A 76 -10.19 -5.89 -0.99
C LEU A 76 -10.71 -6.28 -2.37
N HIS A 77 -12.01 -6.54 -2.49
CA HIS A 77 -12.60 -7.10 -3.70
C HIS A 77 -13.68 -6.23 -4.33
N GLU A 78 -14.09 -5.14 -3.68
CA GLU A 78 -15.14 -4.26 -4.18
C GLU A 78 -14.91 -2.80 -3.78
N ILE A 79 -15.49 -1.90 -4.58
CA ILE A 79 -15.57 -0.46 -4.28
C ILE A 79 -16.92 -0.19 -3.66
N ARG A 80 -16.92 0.42 -2.47
CA ARG A 80 -18.14 0.74 -1.72
C ARG A 80 -18.08 2.19 -1.21
N PRO A 81 -19.26 2.79 -0.90
CA PRO A 81 -19.27 4.07 -0.21
C PRO A 81 -18.48 4.03 1.10
N VAL A 82 -17.74 5.09 1.39
CA VAL A 82 -16.90 5.18 2.61
C VAL A 82 -17.70 4.91 3.87
N ARG A 83 -18.95 5.40 3.94
CA ARG A 83 -19.83 5.16 5.07
C ARG A 83 -20.04 3.66 5.35
N GLU A 84 -20.32 2.87 4.31
CA GLU A 84 -20.50 1.42 4.44
C GLU A 84 -19.24 0.72 4.91
N ILE A 85 -18.07 1.16 4.43
CA ILE A 85 -16.78 0.63 4.87
C ILE A 85 -16.57 0.87 6.37
N PHE A 86 -16.83 2.08 6.85
CA PHE A 86 -16.74 2.38 8.29
C PHE A 86 -17.74 1.59 9.14
N GLU A 87 -18.98 1.50 8.70
CA GLU A 87 -20.01 0.72 9.40
C GLU A 87 -19.63 -0.77 9.50
N GLU A 88 -19.10 -1.34 8.43
CA GLU A 88 -18.62 -2.73 8.42
C GLU A 88 -17.41 -2.93 9.33
N LEU A 89 -16.40 -2.07 9.23
CA LEU A 89 -15.20 -2.13 10.10
C LEU A 89 -15.60 -2.10 11.59
N TYR A 90 -16.49 -1.21 11.96
CA TYR A 90 -16.95 -1.08 13.33
C TYR A 90 -17.73 -2.31 13.80
N SER A 91 -18.71 -2.77 13.02
CA SER A 91 -19.57 -3.91 13.42
C SER A 91 -18.80 -5.23 13.45
N GLN A 92 -17.93 -5.47 12.46
CA GLN A 92 -17.12 -6.68 12.41
C GLN A 92 -16.05 -6.72 13.50
N SER A 93 -15.38 -5.62 13.78
CA SER A 93 -14.38 -5.56 14.85
C SER A 93 -15.01 -5.82 16.22
N ARG A 94 -16.18 -5.27 16.45
CA ARG A 94 -16.95 -5.55 17.67
C ARG A 94 -17.34 -7.02 17.78
N ALA A 95 -17.85 -7.61 16.71
CA ALA A 95 -18.24 -9.03 16.70
C ALA A 95 -17.04 -9.95 16.96
N VAL A 96 -15.88 -9.66 16.36
CA VAL A 96 -14.64 -10.44 16.59
C VAL A 96 -14.18 -10.31 18.03
N LEU A 97 -14.21 -9.10 18.59
CA LEU A 97 -13.81 -8.86 19.98
C LEU A 97 -14.72 -9.63 20.96
N GLU A 98 -16.02 -9.58 20.76
CA GLU A 98 -17.01 -10.30 21.59
C GLU A 98 -16.82 -11.81 21.49
N ALA A 99 -16.60 -12.36 20.29
CA ALA A 99 -16.35 -13.79 20.08
C ALA A 99 -15.05 -14.23 20.75
N THR A 100 -13.96 -13.50 20.57
CA THR A 100 -12.66 -13.78 21.18
C THR A 100 -12.74 -13.73 22.71
N ASN A 101 -13.41 -12.75 23.25
CA ASN A 101 -13.59 -12.62 24.69
C ASN A 101 -14.35 -13.82 25.30
N ARG A 102 -15.35 -14.36 24.59
CA ARG A 102 -16.08 -15.55 25.02
C ARG A 102 -15.19 -16.81 25.06
N GLU A 103 -14.29 -16.95 24.10
CA GLU A 103 -13.36 -18.11 24.06
C GLU A 103 -12.41 -18.13 25.24
N TRP A 104 -12.05 -16.99 25.81
CA TRP A 104 -11.11 -16.86 26.92
C TRP A 104 -11.78 -16.81 28.31
N GLN A 105 -13.09 -16.90 28.36
CA GLN A 105 -13.87 -17.08 29.59
C GLN A 105 -14.14 -18.58 29.84
#